data_36db0f9320b38d09f67c71dee3b74c28
#
_entry.id   36db0f9320b38d09f67c71dee3b74c28
#
_cell.length_a   1.000
_cell.length_b   1.000
_cell.length_c   1.000
_cell.angle_alpha   90.00
_cell.angle_beta   90.00
_cell.angle_gamma   90.00
#
_symmetry.space_group_name_H-M   'P 1'
#
loop_
_entity.id
_entity.type
_entity.pdbx_description
1 polymer ?
#
loop_
_entity_poly.entity_id
_entity_poly.type
_entity_poly.pdbx_seq_one_letter_code
_entity_poly.pdbx_strand_id
1 'polypeptide(L)'
;MKRKKKRSSGKRTALVVLCSVLAVILTAMLGVTVAAHSLMNKMNRVDGSQSTISLEEMQAYLENQKQEETGSGPAISDGDVDWGGMISTLLGDSDDVINILLIGQDRRPGETRARSDSMILCTVNRDSKTIVLTSFMRDLYVQIPGYGNNRINASYAWGGMELLNKTLEQNFGIYIDGNVEVDFNQFADIVDLLGGVPMELRKDEAAYINSDTQSSLSAGMQMLSGKQALSYSRIRNLDADADFSRTNRQRKVLSALFDQVKDSGLTTLLGLLDEVLPMVTTDMSNGEILGYAAKVFPMFSKATISSQRVPADGAYKGVMIDGMSVLVADMDLTRQMLQETLAD
;
A
#
# COMPACT_ATOMS: atom_id res chain seq x y z
N MET A 1 75.78 -5.06 32.59
CA MET A 1 75.03 -4.68 31.35
C MET A 1 73.58 -5.07 31.49
N LYS A 2 72.64 -4.10 31.67
CA LYS A 2 71.20 -4.36 31.75
C LYS A 2 70.54 -4.13 30.40
N ARG A 3 70.01 -5.17 29.75
CA ARG A 3 69.23 -5.12 28.53
C ARG A 3 67.83 -4.51 28.85
N LYS A 4 67.55 -3.28 28.40
CA LYS A 4 66.26 -2.69 28.44
C LYS A 4 65.29 -3.37 27.42
N LYS A 5 64.22 -3.99 27.91
CA LYS A 5 63.15 -4.55 27.11
C LYS A 5 62.36 -3.41 26.40
N LYS A 6 62.53 -3.26 25.09
CA LYS A 6 61.69 -2.43 24.24
C LYS A 6 60.42 -3.24 23.86
N ARG A 7 59.40 -3.17 24.66
CA ARG A 7 58.08 -3.80 24.40
C ARG A 7 56.97 -2.84 24.81
N SER A 8 56.44 -2.03 23.84
CA SER A 8 55.06 -1.47 23.91
C SER A 8 54.65 -0.57 22.70
N SER A 9 55.52 -0.37 21.72
CA SER A 9 55.19 0.52 20.57
C SER A 9 54.10 -0.09 19.66
N GLY A 10 54.21 -1.39 19.30
CA GLY A 10 53.29 -2.03 18.34
C GLY A 10 51.85 -2.17 18.81
N LYS A 11 51.64 -2.42 20.12
CA LYS A 11 50.27 -2.53 20.67
C LYS A 11 49.54 -1.19 20.72
N ARG A 12 50.26 -0.08 21.02
CA ARG A 12 49.67 1.28 21.01
C ARG A 12 49.34 1.71 19.57
N THR A 13 50.21 1.44 18.61
CA THR A 13 49.98 1.76 17.19
C THR A 13 48.80 0.96 16.63
N ALA A 14 48.70 -0.34 16.93
CA ALA A 14 47.57 -1.17 16.53
C ALA A 14 46.23 -0.70 17.17
N LEU A 15 46.24 -0.28 18.42
CA LEU A 15 45.06 0.26 19.08
C LEU A 15 44.62 1.59 18.45
N VAL A 16 45.57 2.48 18.14
CA VAL A 16 45.24 3.78 17.48
C VAL A 16 44.69 3.56 16.08
N VAL A 17 45.26 2.64 15.29
CA VAL A 17 44.70 2.28 13.97
C VAL A 17 43.29 1.69 14.09
N LEU A 18 43.08 0.80 15.02
CA LEU A 18 41.74 0.21 15.26
C LEU A 18 40.73 1.29 15.66
N CYS A 19 41.07 2.18 16.58
CA CYS A 19 40.19 3.29 16.99
C CYS A 19 39.93 4.25 15.83
N SER A 20 40.92 4.52 14.97
CA SER A 20 40.72 5.37 13.78
C SER A 20 39.79 4.73 12.77
N VAL A 21 39.95 3.43 12.50
CA VAL A 21 39.05 2.68 11.61
C VAL A 21 37.63 2.63 12.18
N LEU A 22 37.46 2.37 13.48
CA LEU A 22 36.13 2.41 14.13
C LEU A 22 35.52 3.81 14.10
N ALA A 23 36.31 4.86 14.29
CA ALA A 23 35.83 6.25 14.19
C ALA A 23 35.36 6.58 12.77
N VAL A 24 36.09 6.14 11.72
CA VAL A 24 35.70 6.31 10.32
C VAL A 24 34.42 5.53 10.02
N ILE A 25 34.29 4.30 10.51
CA ILE A 25 33.06 3.49 10.33
C ILE A 25 31.88 4.17 11.04
N LEU A 26 32.05 4.64 12.29
CA LEU A 26 31.01 5.32 13.04
C LEU A 26 30.60 6.64 12.39
N THR A 27 31.55 7.43 11.87
CA THR A 27 31.22 8.68 11.16
C THR A 27 30.54 8.41 9.82
N ALA A 28 30.93 7.34 9.09
CA ALA A 28 30.24 6.92 7.87
C ALA A 28 28.81 6.45 8.18
N MET A 29 28.62 5.62 9.21
CA MET A 29 27.29 5.19 9.67
C MET A 29 26.43 6.38 10.10
N LEU A 30 26.98 7.32 10.86
CA LEU A 30 26.26 8.53 11.26
C LEU A 30 25.91 9.40 10.03
N GLY A 31 26.80 9.52 9.06
CA GLY A 31 26.53 10.23 7.80
C GLY A 31 25.39 9.60 7.01
N VAL A 32 25.36 8.27 6.91
CA VAL A 32 24.28 7.53 6.25
C VAL A 32 22.94 7.70 6.99
N THR A 33 22.94 7.63 8.34
CA THR A 33 21.73 7.81 9.12
C THR A 33 21.19 9.24 9.05
N VAL A 34 22.07 10.25 9.09
CA VAL A 34 21.69 11.67 8.94
C VAL A 34 21.15 11.94 7.54
N ALA A 35 21.79 11.41 6.49
CA ALA A 35 21.30 11.53 5.13
C ALA A 35 19.94 10.85 4.94
N ALA A 36 19.78 9.62 5.43
CA ALA A 36 18.52 8.90 5.39
C ALA A 36 17.42 9.65 6.15
N HIS A 37 17.71 10.18 7.34
CA HIS A 37 16.76 10.97 8.12
C HIS A 37 16.37 12.27 7.42
N SER A 38 17.32 12.94 6.76
CA SER A 38 17.05 14.13 5.94
C SER A 38 16.16 13.84 4.75
N LEU A 39 16.38 12.71 4.07
CA LEU A 39 15.53 12.25 2.96
C LEU A 39 14.08 12.00 3.43
N MET A 40 13.90 11.28 4.53
CA MET A 40 12.59 10.95 5.06
C MET A 40 11.80 12.14 5.58
N ASN A 41 12.47 13.22 5.98
CA ASN A 41 11.80 14.46 6.37
C ASN A 41 11.14 15.19 5.18
N LYS A 42 11.34 14.73 3.95
CA LYS A 42 10.66 15.25 2.75
C LYS A 42 9.25 14.69 2.57
N MET A 43 8.92 13.58 3.21
CA MET A 43 7.57 12.99 3.12
C MET A 43 6.53 13.89 3.78
N ASN A 44 5.33 13.90 3.20
CA ASN A 44 4.17 14.48 3.86
C ASN A 44 3.72 13.55 4.98
N ARG A 45 3.56 14.13 6.19
CA ARG A 45 3.13 13.35 7.34
C ARG A 45 1.76 13.77 7.80
N VAL A 46 0.97 12.77 8.14
CA VAL A 46 -0.25 12.95 8.90
C VAL A 46 -0.03 12.37 10.29
N ASP A 47 -0.41 13.10 11.33
CA ASP A 47 -0.52 12.51 12.65
C ASP A 47 -1.77 11.62 12.67
N GLY A 48 -1.77 10.56 13.47
CA GLY A 48 -2.89 9.61 13.56
C GLY A 48 -4.22 10.25 13.97
N SER A 49 -4.22 11.51 14.41
CA SER A 49 -5.40 12.31 14.77
C SER A 49 -6.01 13.03 13.57
N GLN A 50 -6.05 12.41 12.38
CA GLN A 50 -6.78 13.00 11.26
C GLN A 50 -8.21 13.31 11.70
N SER A 51 -8.60 14.58 11.61
CA SER A 51 -9.93 15.02 12.03
C SER A 51 -11.01 14.17 11.38
N THR A 52 -11.82 13.51 12.20
CA THR A 52 -13.04 12.86 11.75
C THR A 52 -13.98 13.91 11.15
N ILE A 53 -14.69 13.56 10.09
CA ILE A 53 -15.70 14.47 9.53
C ILE A 53 -16.80 14.73 10.55
N SER A 54 -17.45 15.88 10.43
CA SER A 54 -18.64 16.21 11.22
C SER A 54 -19.82 15.30 10.84
N LEU A 55 -20.79 15.17 11.73
CA LEU A 55 -22.04 14.43 11.42
C LEU A 55 -22.76 14.99 10.21
N GLU A 56 -22.69 16.31 9.99
CA GLU A 56 -23.32 16.98 8.86
C GLU A 56 -22.63 16.62 7.54
N GLU A 57 -21.31 16.61 7.50
CA GLU A 57 -20.52 16.16 6.35
C GLU A 57 -20.74 14.67 6.05
N MET A 58 -20.86 13.84 7.09
CA MET A 58 -21.17 12.42 6.94
C MET A 58 -22.57 12.21 6.34
N GLN A 59 -23.59 12.95 6.80
CA GLN A 59 -24.94 12.88 6.25
C GLN A 59 -24.97 13.31 4.78
N ALA A 60 -24.31 14.43 4.43
CA ALA A 60 -24.18 14.88 3.05
C ALA A 60 -23.48 13.84 2.17
N TYR A 61 -22.45 13.16 2.68
CA TYR A 61 -21.78 12.07 1.99
C TYR A 61 -22.71 10.89 1.71
N LEU A 62 -23.54 10.48 2.70
CA LEU A 62 -24.50 9.39 2.57
C LEU A 62 -25.62 9.72 1.57
N GLU A 63 -26.11 10.96 1.56
CA GLU A 63 -27.13 11.42 0.61
C GLU A 63 -26.61 11.44 -0.82
N ASN A 64 -25.39 11.91 -1.03
CA ASN A 64 -24.74 11.89 -2.33
C ASN A 64 -24.51 10.47 -2.86
N GLN A 65 -24.17 9.51 -1.98
CA GLN A 65 -24.06 8.09 -2.36
C GLN A 65 -25.36 7.53 -2.90
N LYS A 66 -26.48 7.82 -2.25
CA LYS A 66 -27.80 7.29 -2.66
C LYS A 66 -28.27 7.83 -4.03
N GLN A 67 -27.82 9.02 -4.42
CA GLN A 67 -28.17 9.64 -5.72
C GLN A 67 -27.36 9.09 -6.91
N GLU A 68 -26.17 8.57 -6.66
CA GLU A 68 -25.26 8.09 -7.72
C GLU A 68 -25.53 6.62 -8.13
N GLU A 69 -26.45 5.89 -7.49
CA GLU A 69 -26.53 4.44 -7.64
C GLU A 69 -27.75 3.89 -8.36
N THR A 70 -27.48 3.24 -9.49
CA THR A 70 -28.36 2.28 -10.17
C THR A 70 -27.80 0.87 -9.99
N GLY A 71 -27.89 0.31 -8.79
CA GLY A 71 -27.48 -1.07 -8.51
C GLY A 71 -28.54 -2.09 -8.89
N SER A 72 -28.15 -3.28 -9.31
CA SER A 72 -29.02 -4.38 -9.74
C SER A 72 -28.83 -5.66 -8.93
N GLY A 73 -28.82 -5.56 -7.61
CA GLY A 73 -28.74 -6.71 -6.71
C GLY A 73 -30.06 -6.96 -5.96
N PRO A 74 -30.25 -8.15 -5.33
CA PRO A 74 -31.35 -8.37 -4.40
C PRO A 74 -31.23 -7.40 -3.22
N ALA A 75 -32.36 -6.81 -2.81
CA ALA A 75 -32.41 -5.98 -1.61
C ALA A 75 -32.43 -6.86 -0.37
N ILE A 76 -31.56 -6.59 0.58
CA ILE A 76 -31.55 -7.20 1.91
C ILE A 76 -31.47 -6.12 2.99
N SER A 77 -31.79 -6.48 4.22
CA SER A 77 -31.61 -5.62 5.39
C SER A 77 -30.18 -5.72 5.93
N ASP A 78 -29.70 -4.66 6.56
CA ASP A 78 -28.42 -4.66 7.29
C ASP A 78 -28.37 -5.80 8.36
N GLY A 79 -29.50 -6.09 9.01
CA GLY A 79 -29.64 -7.17 9.98
C GLY A 79 -29.49 -8.59 9.41
N ASP A 80 -29.56 -8.76 8.09
CA ASP A 80 -29.40 -10.06 7.42
C ASP A 80 -27.93 -10.37 7.05
N VAL A 81 -27.02 -9.45 7.35
CA VAL A 81 -25.59 -9.62 7.05
C VAL A 81 -24.93 -10.52 8.10
N ASP A 82 -24.32 -11.61 7.64
CA ASP A 82 -23.52 -12.48 8.50
C ASP A 82 -22.08 -11.91 8.63
N TRP A 83 -21.72 -11.53 9.84
CA TRP A 83 -20.40 -10.97 10.17
C TRP A 83 -19.36 -12.03 10.53
N GLY A 84 -19.72 -13.32 10.44
CA GLY A 84 -18.84 -14.45 10.78
C GLY A 84 -18.51 -14.58 12.27
N GLY A 85 -17.60 -15.49 12.58
CA GLY A 85 -17.14 -15.77 13.94
C GLY A 85 -16.29 -14.64 14.55
N MET A 86 -15.97 -14.81 15.84
CA MET A 86 -15.13 -13.87 16.58
C MET A 86 -13.68 -13.98 16.11
N ILE A 87 -13.01 -12.84 15.91
CA ILE A 87 -11.57 -12.77 15.63
C ILE A 87 -10.82 -12.99 16.94
N SER A 88 -10.00 -14.04 16.99
CA SER A 88 -9.22 -14.43 18.16
C SER A 88 -7.74 -14.02 18.11
N THR A 89 -7.22 -13.75 16.91
CA THR A 89 -5.81 -13.43 16.67
C THR A 89 -5.70 -12.40 15.56
N LEU A 90 -4.79 -11.44 15.71
CA LEU A 90 -4.47 -10.48 14.65
C LEU A 90 -3.45 -11.09 13.69
N LEU A 91 -3.70 -10.96 12.40
CA LEU A 91 -2.81 -11.36 11.33
C LEU A 91 -1.73 -10.29 11.14
N GLY A 92 -0.48 -10.71 11.13
CA GLY A 92 0.66 -9.83 10.91
C GLY A 92 1.17 -9.11 12.16
N ASP A 93 0.63 -9.37 13.35
CA ASP A 93 1.20 -8.91 14.62
C ASP A 93 2.39 -9.80 15.00
N SER A 94 3.48 -9.71 14.22
CA SER A 94 4.71 -10.46 14.46
C SER A 94 5.93 -9.71 13.93
N ASP A 95 7.11 -10.01 14.47
CA ASP A 95 8.37 -9.37 14.02
C ASP A 95 8.76 -9.72 12.57
N ASP A 96 8.26 -10.82 12.02
CA ASP A 96 8.63 -11.33 10.70
C ASP A 96 7.66 -10.93 9.60
N VAL A 97 6.49 -10.44 9.94
CA VAL A 97 5.49 -9.93 9.00
C VAL A 97 5.39 -8.42 9.13
N ILE A 98 5.34 -7.73 8.01
CA ILE A 98 5.16 -6.27 7.93
C ILE A 98 4.01 -5.98 6.98
N ASN A 99 3.00 -5.28 7.47
CA ASN A 99 1.78 -4.92 6.76
C ASN A 99 1.71 -3.42 6.47
N ILE A 100 1.98 -3.01 5.24
CA ILE A 100 1.87 -1.61 4.81
C ILE A 100 0.64 -1.46 3.92
N LEU A 101 -0.29 -0.59 4.32
CA LEU A 101 -1.47 -0.30 3.53
C LEU A 101 -1.19 0.82 2.52
N LEU A 102 -1.28 0.49 1.23
CA LEU A 102 -1.15 1.42 0.12
C LEU A 102 -2.53 1.99 -0.21
N ILE A 103 -2.67 3.30 -0.12
CA ILE A 103 -3.94 4.01 -0.32
C ILE A 103 -3.82 4.91 -1.54
N GLY A 104 -4.69 4.68 -2.53
CA GLY A 104 -4.83 5.56 -3.69
C GLY A 104 -6.12 6.35 -3.63
N GLN A 105 -6.05 7.69 -3.75
CA GLN A 105 -7.23 8.55 -3.73
C GLN A 105 -7.33 9.43 -4.98
N ASP A 106 -8.57 9.69 -5.39
CA ASP A 106 -8.90 10.67 -6.45
C ASP A 106 -9.19 12.03 -5.82
N ARG A 107 -8.15 12.67 -5.26
CA ARG A 107 -8.27 13.97 -4.61
C ARG A 107 -8.29 15.09 -5.63
N ARG A 108 -9.33 15.89 -5.60
CA ARG A 108 -9.44 17.10 -6.42
C ARG A 108 -8.72 18.29 -5.77
N PRO A 109 -8.25 19.27 -6.54
CA PRO A 109 -7.65 20.47 -5.97
C PRO A 109 -8.59 21.16 -4.96
N GLY A 110 -8.11 21.37 -3.74
CA GLY A 110 -8.89 21.99 -2.65
C GLY A 110 -9.59 21.01 -1.71
N GLU A 111 -9.62 19.71 -2.01
CA GLU A 111 -10.10 18.68 -1.10
C GLU A 111 -8.97 18.26 -0.16
N THR A 112 -9.27 18.17 1.13
CA THR A 112 -8.30 17.66 2.14
C THR A 112 -8.22 16.13 2.12
N ARG A 113 -9.32 15.47 1.74
CA ARG A 113 -9.45 14.01 1.66
C ARG A 113 -10.54 13.63 0.65
N ALA A 114 -10.31 12.58 -0.12
CA ALA A 114 -11.28 11.96 -1.01
C ALA A 114 -11.57 10.51 -0.58
N ARG A 115 -12.44 9.81 -1.32
CA ARG A 115 -12.62 8.36 -1.13
C ARG A 115 -11.34 7.61 -1.52
N SER A 116 -11.01 6.56 -0.78
CA SER A 116 -9.97 5.63 -1.23
C SER A 116 -10.52 4.75 -2.36
N ASP A 117 -10.07 5.02 -3.58
CA ASP A 117 -10.45 4.21 -4.75
C ASP A 117 -9.57 2.96 -4.91
N SER A 118 -8.42 2.94 -4.23
CA SER A 118 -7.52 1.80 -4.16
C SER A 118 -7.05 1.61 -2.72
N MET A 119 -7.19 0.40 -2.20
CA MET A 119 -6.70 -0.04 -0.89
C MET A 119 -6.00 -1.37 -1.09
N ILE A 120 -4.66 -1.36 -1.06
CA ILE A 120 -3.85 -2.54 -1.31
C ILE A 120 -2.92 -2.75 -0.12
N LEU A 121 -3.15 -3.83 0.63
CA LEU A 121 -2.24 -4.26 1.67
C LEU A 121 -1.02 -4.93 1.03
N CYS A 122 0.15 -4.40 1.32
CA CYS A 122 1.43 -4.99 0.99
C CYS A 122 1.95 -5.73 2.23
N THR A 123 1.78 -7.05 2.27
CA THR A 123 2.29 -7.90 3.34
C THR A 123 3.65 -8.43 2.93
N VAL A 124 4.67 -8.15 3.72
CA VAL A 124 6.02 -8.68 3.55
C VAL A 124 6.27 -9.72 4.63
N ASN A 125 6.41 -10.98 4.24
CA ASN A 125 6.84 -12.04 5.15
C ASN A 125 8.34 -12.30 4.95
N ARG A 126 9.12 -12.10 6.00
CA ARG A 126 10.59 -12.19 5.99
C ARG A 126 11.10 -13.62 5.99
N ASP A 127 10.39 -14.53 6.61
CA ASP A 127 10.77 -15.93 6.72
C ASP A 127 10.58 -16.64 5.38
N SER A 128 9.41 -16.54 4.79
CA SER A 128 9.10 -17.12 3.47
C SER A 128 9.69 -16.30 2.31
N LYS A 129 10.12 -15.06 2.55
CA LYS A 129 10.58 -14.09 1.55
C LYS A 129 9.52 -13.82 0.48
N THR A 130 8.29 -13.67 0.91
CA THR A 130 7.15 -13.38 0.04
C THR A 130 6.67 -11.95 0.23
N ILE A 131 6.16 -11.37 -0.83
CA ILE A 131 5.40 -10.11 -0.82
C ILE A 131 4.03 -10.43 -1.38
N VAL A 132 2.98 -10.19 -0.60
CA VAL A 132 1.60 -10.42 -1.02
C VAL A 132 0.88 -9.09 -1.15
N LEU A 133 0.32 -8.82 -2.35
CA LEU A 133 -0.50 -7.64 -2.61
C LEU A 133 -1.98 -8.03 -2.51
N THR A 134 -2.64 -7.63 -1.43
CA THR A 134 -4.06 -7.91 -1.18
C THR A 134 -4.91 -6.67 -1.42
N SER A 135 -5.73 -6.65 -2.48
CA SER A 135 -6.66 -5.54 -2.75
C SER A 135 -7.96 -5.72 -1.99
N PHE A 136 -8.40 -4.70 -1.26
CA PHE A 136 -9.76 -4.62 -0.72
C PHE A 136 -10.67 -3.89 -1.71
N MET A 137 -11.79 -4.55 -2.07
CA MET A 137 -12.78 -3.94 -2.96
C MET A 137 -13.45 -2.78 -2.24
N ARG A 138 -13.49 -1.60 -2.86
CA ARG A 138 -14.00 -0.36 -2.23
C ARG A 138 -15.46 -0.43 -1.80
N ASP A 139 -16.27 -1.25 -2.51
CA ASP A 139 -17.70 -1.42 -2.27
C ASP A 139 -18.01 -2.56 -1.27
N LEU A 140 -16.97 -3.11 -0.62
CA LEU A 140 -17.08 -4.13 0.42
C LEU A 140 -17.83 -3.56 1.62
N TYR A 141 -18.92 -4.23 2.02
CA TYR A 141 -19.75 -3.84 3.16
C TYR A 141 -19.12 -4.32 4.45
N VAL A 142 -18.84 -3.41 5.36
CA VAL A 142 -18.06 -3.65 6.59
C VAL A 142 -18.64 -2.87 7.76
N GLN A 143 -18.31 -3.32 8.97
CA GLN A 143 -18.55 -2.58 10.20
C GLN A 143 -17.48 -1.51 10.37
N ILE A 144 -17.86 -0.22 10.43
CA ILE A 144 -16.95 0.90 10.64
C ILE A 144 -17.03 1.35 12.09
N PRO A 145 -15.96 1.23 12.88
CA PRO A 145 -15.97 1.56 14.31
C PRO A 145 -16.49 2.97 14.60
N GLY A 146 -17.54 3.07 15.39
CA GLY A 146 -18.18 4.34 15.78
C GLY A 146 -19.14 4.96 14.75
N TYR A 147 -19.27 4.37 13.55
CA TYR A 147 -20.08 4.93 12.45
C TYR A 147 -21.16 3.98 11.91
N GLY A 148 -21.18 2.73 12.36
CA GLY A 148 -22.08 1.70 11.83
C GLY A 148 -21.55 1.04 10.57
N ASN A 149 -22.46 0.43 9.77
CA ASN A 149 -22.07 -0.38 8.63
C ASN A 149 -22.12 0.43 7.33
N ASN A 150 -21.09 0.30 6.50
CA ASN A 150 -21.03 0.97 5.20
C ASN A 150 -19.98 0.32 4.29
N ARG A 151 -19.78 0.86 3.09
CA ARG A 151 -18.67 0.50 2.22
C ARG A 151 -17.33 0.84 2.88
N ILE A 152 -16.34 -0.02 2.72
CA ILE A 152 -15.03 0.15 3.35
C ILE A 152 -14.35 1.48 2.96
N ASN A 153 -14.54 1.98 1.74
CA ASN A 153 -13.95 3.25 1.30
C ASN A 153 -14.50 4.47 2.06
N ALA A 154 -15.67 4.35 2.69
CA ALA A 154 -16.23 5.38 3.56
C ALA A 154 -15.40 5.58 4.83
N SER A 155 -14.82 4.51 5.38
CA SER A 155 -13.98 4.60 6.59
C SER A 155 -12.79 5.55 6.38
N TYR A 156 -12.14 5.48 5.21
CA TYR A 156 -11.06 6.41 4.87
C TYR A 156 -11.58 7.85 4.71
N ALA A 157 -12.69 8.05 4.00
CA ALA A 157 -13.28 9.37 3.82
C ALA A 157 -13.68 10.02 5.17
N TRP A 158 -14.16 9.22 6.13
CA TRP A 158 -14.66 9.72 7.43
C TRP A 158 -13.58 9.91 8.49
N GLY A 159 -12.57 9.06 8.54
CA GLY A 159 -11.57 9.09 9.60
C GLY A 159 -10.12 8.81 9.14
N GLY A 160 -9.86 8.88 7.82
CA GLY A 160 -8.51 8.71 7.27
C GLY A 160 -7.90 7.34 7.52
N MET A 161 -6.58 7.32 7.60
CA MET A 161 -5.79 6.10 7.78
C MET A 161 -6.17 5.37 9.08
N GLU A 162 -6.33 6.10 10.18
CA GLU A 162 -6.62 5.52 11.48
C GLU A 162 -7.95 4.75 11.49
N LEU A 163 -9.02 5.35 10.96
CA LEU A 163 -10.33 4.69 10.92
C LEU A 163 -10.35 3.53 9.94
N LEU A 164 -9.67 3.65 8.80
CA LEU A 164 -9.51 2.55 7.85
C LEU A 164 -8.75 1.37 8.47
N ASN A 165 -7.65 1.61 9.19
CA ASN A 165 -6.89 0.58 9.89
C ASN A 165 -7.77 -0.14 10.94
N LYS A 166 -8.47 0.61 11.79
CA LYS A 166 -9.43 0.04 12.77
C LYS A 166 -10.54 -0.76 12.10
N THR A 167 -10.98 -0.33 10.91
CA THR A 167 -12.00 -1.05 10.14
C THR A 167 -11.46 -2.38 9.61
N LEU A 168 -10.22 -2.41 9.10
CA LEU A 168 -9.56 -3.64 8.64
C LEU A 168 -9.29 -4.59 9.82
N GLU A 169 -8.83 -4.07 10.94
CA GLU A 169 -8.62 -4.85 12.18
C GLU A 169 -9.93 -5.47 12.67
N GLN A 170 -10.99 -4.68 12.81
CA GLN A 170 -12.28 -5.14 13.34
C GLN A 170 -12.93 -6.20 12.44
N ASN A 171 -12.87 -6.05 11.11
CA ASN A 171 -13.58 -6.95 10.20
C ASN A 171 -12.74 -8.16 9.79
N PHE A 172 -11.43 -8.01 9.66
CA PHE A 172 -10.55 -9.05 9.10
C PHE A 172 -9.44 -9.51 10.05
N GLY A 173 -9.26 -8.85 11.19
CA GLY A 173 -8.18 -9.19 12.14
C GLY A 173 -6.79 -8.88 11.60
N ILE A 174 -6.63 -7.86 10.76
CA ILE A 174 -5.34 -7.49 10.17
C ILE A 174 -4.72 -6.36 10.97
N TYR A 175 -3.52 -6.57 11.49
CA TYR A 175 -2.70 -5.52 12.06
C TYR A 175 -1.98 -4.75 10.94
N ILE A 176 -2.04 -3.40 10.98
CA ILE A 176 -1.41 -2.52 9.99
C ILE A 176 -0.24 -1.80 10.66
N ASP A 177 0.96 -2.03 10.15
CA ASP A 177 2.20 -1.40 10.64
C ASP A 177 2.35 0.06 10.20
N GLY A 178 1.73 0.43 9.09
CA GLY A 178 1.76 1.78 8.59
C GLY A 178 1.04 1.96 7.27
N ASN A 179 0.88 3.21 6.89
CA ASN A 179 0.16 3.58 5.67
C ASN A 179 1.04 4.40 4.74
N VAL A 180 0.83 4.20 3.44
CA VAL A 180 1.43 4.99 2.36
C VAL A 180 0.31 5.43 1.43
N GLU A 181 0.14 6.73 1.29
CA GLU A 181 -0.89 7.34 0.45
C GLU A 181 -0.26 8.09 -0.70
N VAL A 182 -0.85 7.93 -1.89
CA VAL A 182 -0.55 8.72 -3.08
C VAL A 182 -1.84 9.12 -3.78
N ASP A 183 -1.89 10.33 -4.33
CA ASP A 183 -2.95 10.69 -5.27
C ASP A 183 -2.60 10.24 -6.71
N PHE A 184 -3.55 10.36 -7.61
CA PHE A 184 -3.39 9.86 -8.98
C PHE A 184 -2.29 10.60 -9.77
N ASN A 185 -2.06 11.89 -9.52
CA ASN A 185 -1.01 12.65 -10.18
C ASN A 185 0.36 12.20 -9.65
N GLN A 186 0.48 12.10 -8.32
CA GLN A 186 1.68 11.59 -7.66
C GLN A 186 2.04 10.17 -8.13
N PHE A 187 1.04 9.29 -8.27
CA PHE A 187 1.26 7.96 -8.83
C PHE A 187 1.82 8.02 -10.25
N ALA A 188 1.26 8.86 -11.12
CA ALA A 188 1.75 9.01 -12.49
C ALA A 188 3.18 9.56 -12.51
N ASP A 189 3.48 10.57 -11.70
CA ASP A 189 4.81 11.15 -11.58
C ASP A 189 5.84 10.12 -11.07
N ILE A 190 5.48 9.30 -10.10
CA ILE A 190 6.34 8.20 -9.59
C ILE A 190 6.63 7.18 -10.70
N VAL A 191 5.64 6.79 -11.49
CA VAL A 191 5.85 5.87 -12.62
C VAL A 191 6.80 6.49 -13.65
N ASP A 192 6.66 7.79 -13.97
CA ASP A 192 7.53 8.48 -14.91
C ASP A 192 8.98 8.60 -14.38
N LEU A 193 9.15 8.86 -13.08
CA LEU A 193 10.48 8.86 -12.42
C LEU A 193 11.18 7.50 -12.51
N LEU A 194 10.42 6.42 -12.45
CA LEU A 194 10.93 5.05 -12.62
C LEU A 194 11.24 4.70 -14.09
N GLY A 195 10.98 5.62 -15.03
CA GLY A 195 11.20 5.41 -16.47
C GLY A 195 10.03 4.70 -17.17
N GLY A 196 8.85 4.74 -16.58
CA GLY A 196 7.66 4.03 -17.04
C GLY A 196 7.49 2.65 -16.40
N VAL A 197 6.48 1.91 -16.82
CA VAL A 197 6.20 0.54 -16.35
C VAL A 197 5.94 -0.41 -17.51
N PRO A 198 6.61 -1.58 -17.59
CA PRO A 198 6.39 -2.56 -18.64
C PRO A 198 5.07 -3.30 -18.41
N MET A 199 4.14 -3.22 -19.36
CA MET A 199 2.83 -3.87 -19.29
C MET A 199 2.49 -4.59 -20.59
N GLU A 200 1.98 -5.81 -20.48
CA GLU A 200 1.41 -6.52 -21.62
C GLU A 200 -0.05 -6.11 -21.80
N LEU A 201 -0.35 -5.46 -22.92
CA LEU A 201 -1.67 -4.92 -23.23
C LEU A 201 -2.46 -5.82 -24.18
N ARG A 202 -3.73 -5.99 -23.89
CA ARG A 202 -4.71 -6.46 -24.85
C ARG A 202 -5.00 -5.36 -25.88
N LYS A 203 -5.57 -5.76 -27.04
CA LYS A 203 -5.92 -4.81 -28.10
C LYS A 203 -6.94 -3.75 -27.66
N ASP A 204 -7.94 -4.16 -26.90
CA ASP A 204 -8.98 -3.28 -26.36
C ASP A 204 -8.44 -2.34 -25.26
N GLU A 205 -7.51 -2.81 -24.42
CA GLU A 205 -6.82 -1.98 -23.43
C GLU A 205 -5.95 -0.91 -24.10
N ALA A 206 -5.16 -1.28 -25.10
CA ALA A 206 -4.37 -0.33 -25.88
C ALA A 206 -5.26 0.74 -26.54
N ALA A 207 -6.39 0.33 -27.15
CA ALA A 207 -7.33 1.26 -27.76
C ALA A 207 -7.95 2.22 -26.73
N TYR A 208 -8.32 1.72 -25.53
CA TYR A 208 -8.84 2.54 -24.45
C TYR A 208 -7.81 3.60 -24.01
N ILE A 209 -6.57 3.16 -23.70
CA ILE A 209 -5.50 4.06 -23.25
C ILE A 209 -5.19 5.12 -24.32
N ASN A 210 -5.13 4.71 -25.59
CA ASN A 210 -4.90 5.63 -26.71
C ASN A 210 -5.96 6.72 -26.79
N SER A 211 -7.23 6.34 -26.60
CA SER A 211 -8.34 7.31 -26.59
C SER A 211 -8.27 8.28 -25.40
N ASP A 212 -7.92 7.76 -24.21
CA ASP A 212 -7.89 8.53 -22.97
C ASP A 212 -6.65 9.45 -22.89
N THR A 213 -5.50 8.99 -23.39
CA THR A 213 -4.20 9.68 -23.25
C THR A 213 -3.68 10.31 -24.55
N GLN A 214 -4.41 10.17 -25.65
CA GLN A 214 -4.01 10.62 -27.01
C GLN A 214 -2.66 10.01 -27.43
N SER A 215 -2.46 8.73 -27.19
CA SER A 215 -1.26 7.96 -27.51
C SER A 215 -1.48 7.00 -28.69
N SER A 216 -0.45 6.18 -29.02
CA SER A 216 -0.47 5.24 -30.15
C SER A 216 0.11 3.88 -29.75
N LEU A 217 -0.31 3.34 -28.62
CA LEU A 217 0.09 2.02 -28.13
C LEU A 217 -0.53 0.90 -28.98
N SER A 218 0.17 -0.24 -29.05
CA SER A 218 -0.31 -1.47 -29.69
C SER A 218 -0.54 -2.57 -28.64
N ALA A 219 -1.21 -3.63 -29.02
CA ALA A 219 -1.28 -4.83 -28.21
C ALA A 219 0.10 -5.47 -28.03
N GLY A 220 0.31 -6.20 -26.95
CA GLY A 220 1.57 -6.82 -26.56
C GLY A 220 2.32 -6.00 -25.52
N MET A 221 3.60 -6.29 -25.31
CA MET A 221 4.43 -5.64 -24.31
C MET A 221 4.70 -4.17 -24.70
N GLN A 222 4.34 -3.26 -23.81
CA GLN A 222 4.52 -1.81 -23.96
C GLN A 222 5.14 -1.22 -22.69
N MET A 223 5.96 -0.18 -22.85
CA MET A 223 6.42 0.65 -21.72
C MET A 223 5.43 1.80 -21.56
N LEU A 224 4.66 1.78 -20.49
CA LEU A 224 3.65 2.81 -20.20
C LEU A 224 4.26 3.96 -19.43
N SER A 225 4.00 5.19 -19.88
CA SER A 225 4.24 6.40 -19.08
C SER A 225 3.30 6.44 -17.87
N GLY A 226 3.56 7.33 -16.91
CA GLY A 226 2.70 7.47 -15.73
C GLY A 226 1.24 7.75 -16.07
N LYS A 227 0.98 8.65 -17.03
CA LYS A 227 -0.38 8.94 -17.50
C LYS A 227 -1.04 7.72 -18.13
N GLN A 228 -0.30 6.92 -18.90
CA GLN A 228 -0.82 5.69 -19.53
C GLN A 228 -1.05 4.58 -18.50
N ALA A 229 -0.16 4.43 -17.52
CA ALA A 229 -0.29 3.48 -16.42
C ALA A 229 -1.48 3.83 -15.51
N LEU A 230 -1.71 5.12 -15.25
CA LEU A 230 -2.89 5.59 -14.53
C LEU A 230 -4.17 5.28 -15.32
N SER A 231 -4.21 5.58 -16.62
CA SER A 231 -5.34 5.25 -17.51
C SER A 231 -5.61 3.74 -17.50
N TYR A 232 -4.58 2.89 -17.65
CA TYR A 232 -4.69 1.44 -17.56
C TYR A 232 -5.28 0.97 -16.22
N SER A 233 -4.79 1.54 -15.11
CA SER A 233 -5.24 1.20 -13.74
C SER A 233 -6.70 1.57 -13.48
N ARG A 234 -7.29 2.44 -14.28
CA ARG A 234 -8.67 2.96 -14.12
C ARG A 234 -9.67 2.30 -15.06
N ILE A 235 -9.25 1.42 -15.98
CA ILE A 235 -10.15 0.72 -16.91
C ILE A 235 -11.19 -0.09 -16.12
N ARG A 236 -12.48 0.12 -16.43
CA ARG A 236 -13.62 -0.61 -15.85
C ARG A 236 -14.50 -1.29 -16.90
N ASN A 237 -14.62 -0.70 -18.08
CA ASN A 237 -15.69 -1.01 -19.04
C ASN A 237 -15.30 -2.07 -20.10
N LEU A 238 -14.12 -2.66 -20.00
CA LEU A 238 -13.64 -3.64 -20.96
C LEU A 238 -13.88 -5.10 -20.53
N ASP A 239 -14.27 -5.29 -19.27
CA ASP A 239 -14.48 -6.63 -18.71
C ASP A 239 -15.85 -6.68 -18.00
N ALA A 240 -16.48 -7.86 -18.01
CA ALA A 240 -17.80 -8.07 -17.43
C ALA A 240 -17.82 -7.85 -15.90
N ASP A 241 -16.67 -8.04 -15.25
CA ASP A 241 -16.46 -7.91 -13.81
C ASP A 241 -15.86 -6.55 -13.40
N ALA A 242 -15.94 -5.55 -14.27
CA ALA A 242 -15.63 -4.12 -14.08
C ALA A 242 -14.60 -3.77 -12.98
N ASP A 243 -15.05 -3.62 -11.73
CA ASP A 243 -14.23 -3.22 -10.59
C ASP A 243 -13.21 -4.30 -10.15
N PHE A 244 -13.52 -5.57 -10.33
CA PHE A 244 -12.58 -6.67 -10.05
C PHE A 244 -11.39 -6.65 -11.03
N SER A 245 -11.67 -6.47 -12.31
CA SER A 245 -10.63 -6.31 -13.34
C SER A 245 -9.80 -5.05 -13.11
N ARG A 246 -10.41 -3.96 -12.64
CA ARG A 246 -9.69 -2.73 -12.26
C ARG A 246 -8.68 -2.98 -11.15
N THR A 247 -9.08 -3.60 -10.03
CA THR A 247 -8.15 -3.90 -8.92
C THR A 247 -7.05 -4.87 -9.34
N ASN A 248 -7.33 -5.80 -10.25
CA ASN A 248 -6.31 -6.68 -10.83
C ASN A 248 -5.28 -5.88 -11.65
N ARG A 249 -5.71 -4.90 -12.47
CA ARG A 249 -4.80 -4.02 -13.22
C ARG A 249 -3.92 -3.19 -12.29
N GLN A 250 -4.46 -2.67 -11.19
CA GLN A 250 -3.69 -1.94 -10.18
C GLN A 250 -2.58 -2.82 -9.57
N ARG A 251 -2.91 -4.06 -9.17
CA ARG A 251 -1.90 -5.00 -8.66
C ARG A 251 -0.84 -5.36 -9.70
N LYS A 252 -1.24 -5.57 -10.96
CA LYS A 252 -0.29 -5.85 -12.06
C LYS A 252 0.72 -4.71 -12.25
N VAL A 253 0.26 -3.45 -12.22
CA VAL A 253 1.16 -2.29 -12.30
C VAL A 253 2.11 -2.25 -11.11
N LEU A 254 1.62 -2.42 -9.88
CA LEU A 254 2.47 -2.46 -8.69
C LEU A 254 3.48 -3.61 -8.76
N SER A 255 3.07 -4.81 -9.13
CA SER A 255 3.99 -5.95 -9.28
C SER A 255 5.08 -5.67 -10.32
N ALA A 256 4.72 -5.07 -11.46
CA ALA A 256 5.69 -4.73 -12.49
C ALA A 256 6.68 -3.64 -12.03
N LEU A 257 6.23 -2.65 -11.24
CA LEU A 257 7.10 -1.66 -10.62
C LEU A 257 8.03 -2.28 -9.58
N PHE A 258 7.55 -3.20 -8.74
CA PHE A 258 8.40 -3.96 -7.82
C PHE A 258 9.46 -4.77 -8.57
N ASP A 259 9.07 -5.49 -9.62
CA ASP A 259 10.00 -6.27 -10.44
C ASP A 259 11.06 -5.38 -11.10
N GLN A 260 10.71 -4.17 -11.50
CA GLN A 260 11.64 -3.21 -12.09
C GLN A 260 12.67 -2.68 -11.09
N VAL A 261 12.28 -2.46 -9.83
CA VAL A 261 13.17 -1.87 -8.83
C VAL A 261 13.93 -2.89 -7.98
N LYS A 262 13.48 -4.15 -7.90
CA LYS A 262 14.11 -5.18 -7.05
C LYS A 262 15.57 -5.47 -7.40
N ASP A 263 15.93 -5.33 -8.67
CA ASP A 263 17.29 -5.57 -9.16
C ASP A 263 18.13 -4.28 -9.21
N SER A 264 17.58 -3.15 -8.79
CA SER A 264 18.28 -1.87 -8.75
C SER A 264 19.30 -1.85 -7.62
N GLY A 265 20.48 -1.32 -7.89
CA GLY A 265 21.51 -1.12 -6.88
C GLY A 265 21.08 -0.08 -5.83
N LEU A 266 21.66 -0.18 -4.63
CA LEU A 266 21.34 0.70 -3.49
C LEU A 266 21.45 2.20 -3.84
N THR A 267 22.46 2.60 -4.61
CA THR A 267 22.67 4.01 -5.02
C THR A 267 21.51 4.51 -5.89
N THR A 268 21.04 3.68 -6.83
CA THR A 268 19.89 3.99 -7.68
C THR A 268 18.62 4.13 -6.85
N LEU A 269 18.38 3.18 -5.93
CA LEU A 269 17.22 3.22 -5.01
C LEU A 269 17.23 4.47 -4.14
N LEU A 270 18.38 4.87 -3.57
CA LEU A 270 18.48 6.09 -2.75
C LEU A 270 18.24 7.36 -3.59
N GLY A 271 18.68 7.39 -4.84
CA GLY A 271 18.40 8.51 -5.76
C GLY A 271 16.90 8.62 -6.07
N LEU A 272 16.25 7.50 -6.36
CA LEU A 272 14.80 7.46 -6.60
C LEU A 272 14.00 7.87 -5.37
N LEU A 273 14.40 7.42 -4.18
CA LEU A 273 13.75 7.81 -2.93
C LEU A 273 13.78 9.33 -2.70
N ASP A 274 14.85 10.01 -3.04
CA ASP A 274 14.96 11.47 -2.89
C ASP A 274 13.87 12.22 -3.66
N GLU A 275 13.47 11.71 -4.82
CA GLU A 275 12.46 12.28 -5.69
C GLU A 275 11.04 11.79 -5.37
N VAL A 276 10.88 10.53 -4.95
CA VAL A 276 9.59 9.91 -4.66
C VAL A 276 9.03 10.33 -3.30
N LEU A 277 9.88 10.43 -2.27
CA LEU A 277 9.42 10.71 -0.90
C LEU A 277 8.58 11.98 -0.73
N PRO A 278 8.86 13.11 -1.42
CA PRO A 278 7.99 14.31 -1.36
C PRO A 278 6.57 14.09 -1.92
N MET A 279 6.36 13.04 -2.73
CA MET A 279 5.09 12.70 -3.36
C MET A 279 4.25 11.74 -2.51
N VAL A 280 4.76 11.31 -1.36
CA VAL A 280 4.13 10.30 -0.51
C VAL A 280 3.65 10.93 0.78
N THR A 281 2.44 10.54 1.22
CA THR A 281 1.91 10.84 2.55
C THR A 281 1.91 9.58 3.40
N THR A 282 2.34 9.66 4.66
CA THR A 282 2.44 8.52 5.57
C THR A 282 2.16 8.93 7.01
N ASP A 283 1.69 7.98 7.81
CA ASP A 283 1.56 8.09 9.28
C ASP A 283 2.78 7.54 10.03
N MET A 284 3.69 6.85 9.32
CA MET A 284 4.88 6.25 9.92
C MET A 284 5.94 7.30 10.28
N SER A 285 6.61 7.13 11.41
CA SER A 285 7.81 7.89 11.79
C SER A 285 9.03 7.51 10.94
N ASN A 286 10.06 8.36 10.92
CA ASN A 286 11.33 8.04 10.26
C ASN A 286 11.99 6.78 10.82
N GLY A 287 11.85 6.56 12.15
CA GLY A 287 12.40 5.38 12.82
C GLY A 287 11.74 4.08 12.35
N GLU A 288 10.42 4.07 12.23
CA GLU A 288 9.66 2.92 11.74
C GLU A 288 10.01 2.61 10.29
N ILE A 289 10.03 3.60 9.41
CA ILE A 289 10.38 3.41 7.99
C ILE A 289 11.80 2.85 7.84
N LEU A 290 12.78 3.39 8.58
CA LEU A 290 14.15 2.88 8.58
C LEU A 290 14.22 1.46 9.14
N GLY A 291 13.46 1.18 10.18
CA GLY A 291 13.37 -0.16 10.78
C GLY A 291 12.82 -1.18 9.78
N TYR A 292 11.71 -0.86 9.11
CA TYR A 292 11.12 -1.74 8.09
C TYR A 292 12.05 -1.88 6.88
N ALA A 293 12.63 -0.79 6.38
CA ALA A 293 13.58 -0.84 5.28
C ALA A 293 14.78 -1.75 5.60
N ALA A 294 15.35 -1.66 6.80
CA ALA A 294 16.45 -2.52 7.24
C ALA A 294 16.04 -3.99 7.34
N LYS A 295 14.80 -4.28 7.73
CA LYS A 295 14.24 -5.64 7.79
C LYS A 295 13.99 -6.23 6.40
N VAL A 296 13.48 -5.43 5.45
CA VAL A 296 13.03 -5.87 4.11
C VAL A 296 14.17 -5.93 3.10
N PHE A 297 15.08 -4.95 3.12
CA PHE A 297 16.14 -4.82 2.13
C PHE A 297 16.98 -6.11 1.90
N PRO A 298 17.37 -6.90 2.92
CA PRO A 298 18.19 -8.10 2.71
C PRO A 298 17.49 -9.20 1.90
N MET A 299 16.14 -9.22 1.90
CA MET A 299 15.36 -10.23 1.19
C MET A 299 14.80 -9.72 -0.15
N PHE A 300 14.75 -8.41 -0.36
CA PHE A 300 13.97 -7.77 -1.42
C PHE A 300 14.29 -8.31 -2.83
N SER A 301 15.58 -8.46 -3.17
CA SER A 301 16.00 -9.00 -4.48
C SER A 301 15.65 -10.48 -4.70
N LYS A 302 15.32 -11.20 -3.62
CA LYS A 302 14.94 -12.63 -3.66
C LYS A 302 13.47 -12.87 -3.40
N ALA A 303 12.72 -11.80 -3.15
CA ALA A 303 11.31 -11.90 -2.82
C ALA A 303 10.48 -12.38 -4.02
N THR A 304 9.54 -13.28 -3.74
CA THR A 304 8.50 -13.65 -4.70
C THR A 304 7.26 -12.79 -4.44
N ILE A 305 6.65 -12.30 -5.50
CA ILE A 305 5.47 -11.45 -5.41
C ILE A 305 4.24 -12.22 -5.86
N SER A 306 3.22 -12.23 -5.02
CA SER A 306 1.91 -12.76 -5.35
C SER A 306 0.83 -11.72 -5.11
N SER A 307 -0.38 -11.96 -5.63
CA SER A 307 -1.46 -11.01 -5.44
C SER A 307 -2.81 -11.69 -5.29
N GLN A 308 -3.65 -11.12 -4.45
CA GLN A 308 -5.02 -11.59 -4.19
C GLN A 308 -5.96 -10.40 -3.98
N ARG A 309 -7.23 -10.68 -3.76
CA ARG A 309 -8.22 -9.65 -3.42
C ARG A 309 -9.20 -10.12 -2.34
N VAL A 310 -9.79 -9.18 -1.67
CA VAL A 310 -10.88 -9.35 -0.72
C VAL A 310 -12.11 -8.60 -1.27
N PRO A 311 -13.25 -9.28 -1.44
CA PRO A 311 -13.47 -10.72 -1.24
C PRO A 311 -12.91 -11.58 -2.38
N ALA A 312 -12.63 -12.84 -2.09
CA ALA A 312 -12.20 -13.82 -3.08
C ALA A 312 -13.33 -14.21 -4.04
N ASP A 313 -12.98 -14.84 -5.17
CA ASP A 313 -13.98 -15.35 -6.11
C ASP A 313 -14.90 -16.38 -5.44
N GLY A 314 -16.22 -16.18 -5.58
CA GLY A 314 -17.22 -17.04 -4.97
C GLY A 314 -17.50 -16.79 -3.48
N ALA A 315 -16.70 -15.96 -2.80
CA ALA A 315 -16.83 -15.64 -1.38
C ALA A 315 -17.56 -14.31 -1.13
N TYR A 316 -18.51 -13.94 -1.99
CA TYR A 316 -19.30 -12.72 -1.82
C TYR A 316 -20.63 -12.75 -2.55
N LYS A 317 -21.51 -11.83 -2.16
CA LYS A 317 -22.79 -11.55 -2.86
C LYS A 317 -22.87 -10.04 -3.14
N GLY A 318 -23.24 -9.67 -4.36
CA GLY A 318 -23.63 -8.29 -4.69
C GLY A 318 -25.10 -8.08 -4.30
N VAL A 319 -25.37 -7.12 -3.44
CA VAL A 319 -26.70 -6.85 -2.89
C VAL A 319 -26.96 -5.35 -2.78
N MET A 320 -28.22 -4.99 -2.56
CA MET A 320 -28.63 -3.63 -2.22
C MET A 320 -28.95 -3.55 -0.72
N ILE A 321 -28.29 -2.66 0.02
CA ILE A 321 -28.58 -2.35 1.43
C ILE A 321 -28.83 -0.84 1.53
N ASP A 322 -29.98 -0.42 2.03
CA ASP A 322 -30.38 0.99 2.19
C ASP A 322 -30.19 1.86 0.94
N GLY A 323 -30.41 1.25 -0.24
CA GLY A 323 -30.23 1.92 -1.54
C GLY A 323 -28.78 1.95 -2.05
N MET A 324 -27.84 1.35 -1.33
CA MET A 324 -26.43 1.23 -1.76
C MET A 324 -26.19 -0.15 -2.39
N SER A 325 -25.51 -0.18 -3.53
CA SER A 325 -24.98 -1.41 -4.12
C SER A 325 -23.69 -1.78 -3.40
N VAL A 326 -23.65 -2.94 -2.74
CA VAL A 326 -22.52 -3.37 -1.89
C VAL A 326 -22.12 -4.81 -2.15
N LEU A 327 -20.90 -5.15 -1.79
CA LEU A 327 -20.38 -6.52 -1.77
C LEU A 327 -20.40 -7.03 -0.33
N VAL A 328 -21.26 -7.99 -0.02
CA VAL A 328 -21.26 -8.68 1.27
C VAL A 328 -20.40 -9.92 1.13
N ALA A 329 -19.28 -9.94 1.86
CA ALA A 329 -18.34 -11.07 1.87
C ALA A 329 -18.85 -12.20 2.78
N ASP A 330 -18.49 -13.43 2.44
CA ASP A 330 -18.41 -14.53 3.39
C ASP A 330 -17.20 -14.25 4.30
N MET A 331 -17.48 -13.78 5.52
CA MET A 331 -16.44 -13.28 6.42
C MET A 331 -15.53 -14.39 6.94
N ASP A 332 -16.07 -15.57 7.23
CA ASP A 332 -15.29 -16.69 7.74
C ASP A 332 -14.33 -17.23 6.66
N LEU A 333 -14.84 -17.43 5.44
CA LEU A 333 -14.01 -17.85 4.31
C LEU A 333 -12.97 -16.78 3.96
N THR A 334 -13.34 -15.50 4.01
CA THR A 334 -12.41 -14.40 3.75
C THR A 334 -11.28 -14.34 4.78
N ARG A 335 -11.59 -14.49 6.07
CA ARG A 335 -10.59 -14.51 7.15
C ARG A 335 -9.69 -15.74 7.05
N GLN A 336 -10.25 -16.91 6.72
CA GLN A 336 -9.46 -18.12 6.50
C GLN A 336 -8.46 -17.91 5.35
N MET A 337 -8.89 -17.39 4.20
CA MET A 337 -8.03 -17.10 3.07
C MET A 337 -6.89 -16.11 3.44
N LEU A 338 -7.23 -15.06 4.19
CA LEU A 338 -6.24 -14.11 4.67
C LEU A 338 -5.24 -14.77 5.62
N GLN A 339 -5.70 -15.61 6.53
CA GLN A 339 -4.85 -16.36 7.45
C GLN A 339 -3.88 -17.28 6.71
N GLU A 340 -4.37 -18.05 5.73
CA GLU A 340 -3.53 -18.95 4.93
C GLU A 340 -2.46 -18.21 4.12
N THR A 341 -2.72 -16.95 3.73
CA THR A 341 -1.83 -16.20 2.82
C THR A 341 -0.90 -15.23 3.54
N LEU A 342 -1.31 -14.69 4.69
CA LEU A 342 -0.58 -13.64 5.40
C LEU A 342 0.16 -14.15 6.63
N ALA A 343 -0.21 -15.33 7.19
CA ALA A 343 0.42 -15.89 8.37
C ALA A 343 1.57 -16.87 8.06
N ASP A 344 1.63 -17.42 6.83
CA ASP A 344 2.69 -18.30 6.33
C ASP A 344 3.78 -17.49 5.59
#